data_225da98ddd6b1127c651fd56d12aa8c5
#
_entry.id   225da98ddd6b1127c651fd56d12aa8c5
#
_cell.length_a   1.000
_cell.length_b   1.000
_cell.length_c   1.000
_cell.angle_alpha   90.00
_cell.angle_beta   90.00
_cell.angle_gamma   90.00
#
_symmetry.space_group_name_H-M   'P 1'
#
loop_
_entity.id
_entity.type
_entity.pdbx_description
1 polymer ?
#
loop_
_entity_poly.entity_id
_entity_poly.type
_entity_poly.pdbx_seq_one_letter_code
_entity_poly.pdbx_strand_id
1 'polypeptide(L)'
;MNTNAADLPQPRERRRIDLLVGQYAESHRHPTNVAVHWVCVPIIVWCTLALMFVVHPWLCYAFVAASLVYYLRLSVPMAVVMAGFTAASVASFFVVPHVGWVALAAFVVTWIAQFVGHKIEGKKPSFLEDLQFLLVGPLFLLVKAFRKAGLPY
;
A
#
# COMPACT_ATOMS: atom_id res chain seq x y z
N MET A 1 -33.28 4.20 39.01
CA MET A 1 -32.47 4.96 38.04
C MET A 1 -32.45 4.16 36.76
N ASN A 2 -33.30 4.53 35.78
CA ASN A 2 -33.33 3.89 34.47
C ASN A 2 -32.27 4.56 33.58
N THR A 3 -31.14 3.91 33.42
CA THR A 3 -30.19 4.27 32.34
C THR A 3 -30.82 3.83 31.02
N ASN A 4 -31.28 4.82 30.23
CA ASN A 4 -31.82 4.60 28.90
C ASN A 4 -30.73 3.94 28.03
N ALA A 5 -31.09 2.84 27.35
CA ALA A 5 -30.22 2.15 26.40
C ALA A 5 -29.72 3.07 25.25
N ALA A 6 -30.26 4.28 25.14
CA ALA A 6 -29.84 5.33 24.19
C ALA A 6 -28.55 6.06 24.60
N ASP A 7 -28.09 5.94 25.86
CA ASP A 7 -26.88 6.60 26.36
C ASP A 7 -25.60 5.76 26.21
N LEU A 8 -25.68 4.57 25.63
CA LEU A 8 -24.49 3.80 25.30
C LEU A 8 -23.82 4.44 24.09
N PRO A 9 -22.48 4.71 24.15
CA PRO A 9 -21.78 5.28 23.01
C PRO A 9 -21.96 4.34 21.81
N GLN A 10 -22.59 4.85 20.76
CA GLN A 10 -22.78 4.13 19.51
C GLN A 10 -21.42 3.65 19.00
N PRO A 11 -21.29 2.40 18.49
CA PRO A 11 -20.06 1.94 17.89
C PRO A 11 -19.68 2.93 16.78
N ARG A 12 -18.52 3.60 16.92
CA ARG A 12 -18.02 4.49 15.86
C ARG A 12 -18.01 3.70 14.55
N GLU A 13 -18.74 4.18 13.54
CA GLU A 13 -18.68 3.58 12.20
C GLU A 13 -17.22 3.44 11.81
N ARG A 14 -16.79 2.22 11.53
CA ARG A 14 -15.40 1.96 11.15
C ARG A 14 -15.15 2.64 9.81
N ARG A 15 -14.17 3.53 9.77
CA ARG A 15 -13.78 4.18 8.52
C ARG A 15 -13.42 3.11 7.48
N ARG A 16 -13.74 3.36 6.20
CA ARG A 16 -13.45 2.43 5.11
C ARG A 16 -11.98 2.00 5.06
N ILE A 17 -11.06 2.90 5.38
CA ILE A 17 -9.62 2.59 5.45
C ILE A 17 -9.33 1.53 6.52
N ASP A 18 -9.96 1.60 7.70
CA ASP A 18 -9.75 0.64 8.78
C ASP A 18 -10.29 -0.75 8.43
N LEU A 19 -11.39 -0.82 7.67
CA LEU A 19 -11.93 -2.07 7.16
C LEU A 19 -10.97 -2.72 6.14
N LEU A 20 -10.52 -1.97 5.14
CA LEU A 20 -9.61 -2.48 4.10
C LEU A 20 -8.26 -2.92 4.68
N VAL A 21 -7.69 -2.12 5.58
CA VAL A 21 -6.44 -2.46 6.26
C VAL A 21 -6.62 -3.66 7.19
N GLY A 22 -7.80 -3.79 7.83
CA GLY A 22 -8.15 -4.96 8.66
C GLY A 22 -8.21 -6.24 7.85
N GLN A 23 -8.89 -6.25 6.71
CA GLN A 23 -8.96 -7.38 5.78
C GLN A 23 -7.55 -7.77 5.27
N TYR A 24 -6.76 -6.78 4.84
CA TYR A 24 -5.38 -7.02 4.42
C TYR A 24 -4.52 -7.64 5.52
N ALA A 25 -4.72 -7.20 6.77
CA ALA A 25 -3.98 -7.70 7.93
C ALA A 25 -4.26 -9.18 8.24
N GLU A 26 -5.36 -9.77 7.74
CA GLU A 26 -5.69 -11.18 7.99
C GLU A 26 -4.67 -12.14 7.35
N SER A 27 -4.06 -11.75 6.22
CA SER A 27 -3.01 -12.49 5.54
C SER A 27 -1.60 -11.93 5.77
N HIS A 28 -1.43 -11.06 6.81
CA HIS A 28 -0.16 -10.40 7.14
C HIS A 28 0.04 -10.33 8.67
N ARG A 29 0.04 -11.50 9.32
CA ARG A 29 0.22 -11.66 10.78
C ARG A 29 1.62 -12.11 11.15
N HIS A 30 2.23 -12.95 10.31
CA HIS A 30 3.57 -13.49 10.57
C HIS A 30 4.63 -12.37 10.47
N PRO A 31 5.50 -12.19 11.49
CA PRO A 31 6.43 -11.06 11.55
C PRO A 31 7.40 -11.03 10.35
N THR A 32 7.85 -12.19 9.89
CA THR A 32 8.74 -12.30 8.71
C THR A 32 8.02 -11.81 7.44
N ASN A 33 6.76 -12.22 7.21
CA ASN A 33 5.99 -11.76 6.06
C ASN A 33 5.78 -10.24 6.11
N VAL A 34 5.42 -9.72 7.27
CA VAL A 34 5.29 -8.26 7.48
C VAL A 34 6.62 -7.54 7.22
N ALA A 35 7.75 -8.07 7.67
CA ALA A 35 9.08 -7.48 7.42
C ALA A 35 9.42 -7.46 5.93
N VAL A 36 9.14 -8.56 5.21
CA VAL A 36 9.29 -8.64 3.75
C VAL A 36 8.45 -7.54 3.07
N HIS A 37 7.19 -7.34 3.51
CA HIS A 37 6.32 -6.31 2.96
C HIS A 37 6.85 -4.88 3.19
N TRP A 38 7.46 -4.60 4.34
CA TRP A 38 8.07 -3.29 4.61
C TRP A 38 9.15 -2.91 3.60
N VAL A 39 9.89 -3.89 3.09
CA VAL A 39 10.95 -3.68 2.09
C VAL A 39 10.39 -3.76 0.68
N CYS A 40 9.65 -4.83 0.38
CA CYS A 40 9.26 -5.15 -0.99
C CYS A 40 8.14 -4.26 -1.53
N VAL A 41 7.14 -3.87 -0.71
CA VAL A 41 5.99 -3.09 -1.21
C VAL A 41 6.40 -1.73 -1.76
N PRO A 42 7.22 -0.91 -1.08
CA PRO A 42 7.69 0.35 -1.67
C PRO A 42 8.47 0.14 -2.98
N ILE A 43 9.31 -0.89 -3.04
CA ILE A 43 10.08 -1.22 -4.24
C ILE A 43 9.15 -1.67 -5.37
N ILE A 44 8.15 -2.51 -5.10
CA ILE A 44 7.16 -2.95 -6.10
C ILE A 44 6.39 -1.75 -6.67
N VAL A 45 5.96 -0.82 -5.82
CA VAL A 45 5.28 0.41 -6.29
C VAL A 45 6.21 1.21 -7.19
N TRP A 46 7.45 1.44 -6.77
CA TRP A 46 8.46 2.13 -7.59
C TRP A 46 8.69 1.44 -8.93
N CYS A 47 8.88 0.12 -8.93
CA CYS A 47 9.06 -0.67 -10.16
C CYS A 47 7.85 -0.60 -11.08
N THR A 48 6.64 -0.69 -10.53
CA THR A 48 5.39 -0.60 -11.30
C THR A 48 5.30 0.74 -12.01
N LEU A 49 5.56 1.84 -11.30
CA LEU A 49 5.56 3.18 -11.88
C LEU A 49 6.66 3.35 -12.94
N ALA A 50 7.87 2.83 -12.68
CA ALA A 50 8.98 2.89 -13.62
C ALA A 50 8.69 2.11 -14.91
N LEU A 51 8.15 0.89 -14.81
CA LEU A 51 7.77 0.08 -15.96
C LEU A 51 6.65 0.74 -16.77
N MET A 52 5.63 1.30 -16.12
CA MET A 52 4.59 2.09 -16.78
C MET A 52 5.17 3.32 -17.48
N PHE A 53 6.11 4.03 -16.85
CA PHE A 53 6.77 5.21 -17.41
C PHE A 53 7.59 4.87 -18.65
N VAL A 54 8.30 3.75 -18.65
CA VAL A 54 9.09 3.28 -19.79
C VAL A 54 8.19 2.87 -20.97
N VAL A 55 7.04 2.27 -20.70
CA VAL A 55 6.04 1.95 -21.74
C VAL A 55 5.47 3.24 -22.33
N HIS A 56 4.97 4.12 -21.48
CA HIS A 56 4.50 5.45 -21.87
C HIS A 56 4.32 6.36 -20.63
N PRO A 57 4.94 7.55 -20.59
CA PRO A 57 4.86 8.44 -19.42
C PRO A 57 3.43 8.78 -18.98
N TRP A 58 2.51 9.00 -19.95
CA TRP A 58 1.11 9.28 -19.63
C TRP A 58 0.38 8.13 -18.94
N LEU A 59 0.76 6.88 -19.20
CA LEU A 59 0.24 5.71 -18.50
C LEU A 59 0.61 5.78 -17.01
N CYS A 60 1.86 6.10 -16.70
CA CYS A 60 2.32 6.30 -15.34
C CYS A 60 1.56 7.45 -14.65
N TYR A 61 1.47 8.62 -15.29
CA TYR A 61 0.79 9.77 -14.71
C TYR A 61 -0.71 9.54 -14.49
N ALA A 62 -1.39 8.89 -15.42
CA ALA A 62 -2.79 8.54 -15.27
C ALA A 62 -3.01 7.56 -14.10
N PHE A 63 -2.14 6.55 -13.96
CA PHE A 63 -2.20 5.61 -12.85
C PHE A 63 -1.93 6.29 -11.50
N VAL A 64 -0.93 7.18 -11.42
CA VAL A 64 -0.65 7.97 -10.21
C VAL A 64 -1.85 8.83 -9.85
N ALA A 65 -2.43 9.56 -10.82
CA ALA A 65 -3.59 10.42 -10.56
C ALA A 65 -4.79 9.60 -10.04
N ALA A 66 -5.11 8.47 -10.68
CA ALA A 66 -6.19 7.59 -10.24
C ALA A 66 -5.95 7.03 -8.83
N SER A 67 -4.71 6.61 -8.55
CA SER A 67 -4.32 6.10 -7.23
C SER A 67 -4.42 7.17 -6.15
N LEU A 68 -4.00 8.41 -6.44
CA LEU A 68 -4.10 9.53 -5.49
C LEU A 68 -5.56 9.91 -5.22
N VAL A 69 -6.44 9.90 -6.24
CA VAL A 69 -7.89 10.09 -6.04
C VAL A 69 -8.46 8.99 -5.14
N TYR A 70 -8.05 7.74 -5.34
CA TYR A 70 -8.44 6.64 -4.46
C TYR A 70 -7.99 6.86 -3.01
N TYR A 71 -6.74 7.25 -2.79
CA TYR A 71 -6.20 7.52 -1.45
C TYR A 71 -6.87 8.73 -0.79
N LEU A 72 -7.14 9.81 -1.52
CA LEU A 72 -7.85 10.99 -1.01
C LEU A 72 -9.26 10.64 -0.48
N ARG A 73 -9.94 9.69 -1.13
CA ARG A 73 -11.26 9.21 -0.66
C ARG A 73 -11.19 8.37 0.62
N LEU A 74 -10.01 7.86 0.97
CA LEU A 74 -9.79 7.05 2.16
C LEU A 74 -9.21 7.86 3.32
N SER A 75 -8.17 8.67 3.05
CA SER A 75 -7.47 9.46 4.06
C SER A 75 -6.57 10.50 3.38
N VAL A 76 -6.78 11.78 3.73
CA VAL A 76 -5.94 12.88 3.24
C VAL A 76 -4.47 12.74 3.66
N PRO A 77 -4.12 12.45 4.93
CA PRO A 77 -2.73 12.23 5.32
C PRO A 77 -2.04 11.12 4.51
N MET A 78 -2.75 10.00 4.25
CA MET A 78 -2.19 8.90 3.43
C MET A 78 -1.96 9.34 1.99
N ALA A 79 -2.90 10.09 1.40
CA ALA A 79 -2.75 10.62 0.06
C ALA A 79 -1.56 11.57 -0.07
N VAL A 80 -1.31 12.43 0.93
CA VAL A 80 -0.16 13.35 0.95
C VAL A 80 1.16 12.56 0.97
N VAL A 81 1.28 11.54 1.83
CA VAL A 81 2.48 10.69 1.88
C VAL A 81 2.70 9.97 0.55
N MET A 82 1.64 9.40 -0.02
CA MET A 82 1.72 8.70 -1.32
C MET A 82 2.03 9.66 -2.46
N ALA A 83 1.53 10.90 -2.44
CA ALA A 83 1.90 11.92 -3.43
C ALA A 83 3.39 12.27 -3.36
N GLY A 84 3.94 12.45 -2.16
CA GLY A 84 5.38 12.67 -1.98
C GLY A 84 6.21 11.47 -2.46
N PHE A 85 5.79 10.26 -2.11
CA PHE A 85 6.47 9.03 -2.54
C PHE A 85 6.44 8.85 -4.07
N THR A 86 5.29 9.03 -4.72
CA THR A 86 5.16 8.89 -6.17
C THR A 86 5.91 10.00 -6.92
N ALA A 87 5.90 11.24 -6.41
CA ALA A 87 6.67 12.34 -6.98
C ALA A 87 8.19 12.06 -6.93
N ALA A 88 8.70 11.62 -5.77
CA ALA A 88 10.11 11.22 -5.61
C ALA A 88 10.47 10.03 -6.52
N SER A 89 9.56 9.06 -6.66
CA SER A 89 9.73 7.92 -7.57
C SER A 89 9.88 8.38 -9.01
N VAL A 90 8.96 9.22 -9.50
CA VAL A 90 9.02 9.74 -10.88
C VAL A 90 10.28 10.57 -11.09
N ALA A 91 10.67 11.43 -10.14
CA ALA A 91 11.91 12.20 -10.23
C ALA A 91 13.15 11.29 -10.37
N SER A 92 13.17 10.15 -9.68
CA SER A 92 14.28 9.20 -9.75
C SER A 92 14.45 8.55 -11.13
N PHE A 93 13.38 8.47 -11.95
CA PHE A 93 13.46 7.84 -13.29
C PHE A 93 14.38 8.60 -14.25
N PHE A 94 14.58 9.88 -14.01
CA PHE A 94 15.46 10.72 -14.85
C PHE A 94 16.95 10.61 -14.48
N VAL A 95 17.27 10.00 -13.33
CA VAL A 95 18.65 9.87 -12.84
C VAL A 95 19.12 8.43 -12.74
N VAL A 96 18.21 7.46 -12.71
CA VAL A 96 18.56 6.03 -12.67
C VAL A 96 18.86 5.55 -14.08
N PRO A 97 20.11 5.13 -14.39
CA PRO A 97 20.44 4.62 -15.70
C PRO A 97 19.70 3.32 -15.97
N HIS A 98 19.26 3.12 -17.21
CA HIS A 98 18.53 1.91 -17.63
C HIS A 98 17.35 1.54 -16.71
N VAL A 99 16.60 2.55 -16.26
CA VAL A 99 15.53 2.40 -15.24
C VAL A 99 14.57 1.24 -15.54
N GLY A 100 14.25 0.98 -16.80
CA GLY A 100 13.37 -0.14 -17.18
C GLY A 100 13.94 -1.51 -16.81
N TRP A 101 15.22 -1.75 -17.08
CA TRP A 101 15.87 -3.02 -16.72
C TRP A 101 16.08 -3.16 -15.24
N VAL A 102 16.47 -2.08 -14.55
CA VAL A 102 16.59 -2.04 -13.10
C VAL A 102 15.22 -2.34 -12.43
N ALA A 103 14.17 -1.68 -12.92
CA ALA A 103 12.82 -1.89 -12.41
C ALA A 103 12.32 -3.33 -12.66
N LEU A 104 12.56 -3.88 -13.85
CA LEU A 104 12.16 -5.25 -14.19
C LEU A 104 12.86 -6.28 -13.28
N ALA A 105 14.17 -6.16 -13.11
CA ALA A 105 14.93 -7.06 -12.25
C ALA A 105 14.48 -6.96 -10.78
N ALA A 106 14.36 -5.74 -10.25
CA ALA A 106 13.91 -5.51 -8.88
C ALA A 106 12.44 -5.98 -8.67
N PHE A 107 11.57 -5.79 -9.66
CA PHE A 107 10.20 -6.28 -9.64
C PHE A 107 10.14 -7.79 -9.48
N VAL A 108 10.87 -8.54 -10.31
CA VAL A 108 10.89 -10.01 -10.23
C VAL A 108 11.40 -10.48 -8.86
N VAL A 109 12.53 -9.92 -8.39
CA VAL A 109 13.13 -10.30 -7.11
C VAL A 109 12.18 -10.02 -5.94
N THR A 110 11.57 -8.85 -5.92
CA THR A 110 10.64 -8.47 -4.83
C THR A 110 9.36 -9.29 -4.84
N TRP A 111 8.83 -9.65 -6.00
CA TRP A 111 7.68 -10.55 -6.10
C TRP A 111 8.01 -11.96 -5.61
N ILE A 112 9.19 -12.51 -5.96
CA ILE A 112 9.64 -13.79 -5.41
C ILE A 112 9.69 -13.72 -3.88
N ALA A 113 10.28 -12.66 -3.31
CA ALA A 113 10.32 -12.47 -1.86
C ALA A 113 8.92 -12.37 -1.23
N GLN A 114 7.97 -11.68 -1.89
CA GLN A 114 6.57 -11.61 -1.43
C GLN A 114 5.92 -12.99 -1.41
N PHE A 115 6.07 -13.80 -2.46
CA PHE A 115 5.52 -15.16 -2.49
C PHE A 115 6.15 -16.05 -1.40
N VAL A 116 7.45 -15.92 -1.13
CA VAL A 116 8.11 -16.61 -0.02
C VAL A 116 7.52 -16.16 1.32
N GLY A 117 7.33 -14.86 1.52
CA GLY A 117 6.69 -14.32 2.72
C GLY A 117 5.29 -14.90 2.94
N HIS A 118 4.46 -14.94 1.91
CA HIS A 118 3.11 -15.52 1.98
C HIS A 118 3.12 -17.05 2.18
N LYS A 119 4.13 -17.75 1.65
CA LYS A 119 4.30 -19.18 1.93
C LYS A 119 4.62 -19.42 3.40
N ILE A 120 5.45 -18.58 4.03
CA ILE A 120 5.74 -18.62 5.47
C ILE A 120 4.49 -18.30 6.29
N GLU A 121 3.67 -17.33 5.85
CA GLU A 121 2.39 -16.98 6.47
C GLU A 121 1.37 -18.13 6.42
N GLY A 122 1.47 -19.02 5.41
CA GLY A 122 0.46 -20.04 5.13
C GLY A 122 -0.84 -19.48 4.51
N LYS A 123 -0.81 -18.28 3.98
CA LYS A 123 -1.94 -17.58 3.35
C LYS A 123 -1.58 -17.13 1.94
N LYS A 124 -2.56 -17.14 1.04
CA LYS A 124 -2.40 -16.58 -0.30
C LYS A 124 -2.26 -15.05 -0.23
N PRO A 125 -1.54 -14.43 -1.19
CA PRO A 125 -1.50 -12.98 -1.32
C PRO A 125 -2.92 -12.40 -1.51
N SER A 126 -3.26 -11.35 -0.75
CA SER A 126 -4.60 -10.74 -0.76
C SER A 126 -5.03 -10.22 -2.13
N PHE A 127 -4.10 -9.77 -2.98
CA PHE A 127 -4.42 -9.26 -4.32
C PHE A 127 -4.98 -10.33 -5.27
N LEU A 128 -4.78 -11.62 -4.96
CA LEU A 128 -5.40 -12.71 -5.71
C LEU A 128 -6.91 -12.82 -5.43
N GLU A 129 -7.38 -12.25 -4.34
CA GLU A 129 -8.80 -12.17 -3.97
C GLU A 129 -9.45 -10.91 -4.54
N ASP A 130 -8.74 -9.76 -4.46
CA ASP A 130 -9.19 -8.47 -4.98
C ASP A 130 -7.98 -7.61 -5.36
N LEU A 131 -7.93 -7.18 -6.62
CA LEU A 131 -6.85 -6.35 -7.17
C LEU A 131 -6.69 -5.00 -6.43
N GLN A 132 -7.74 -4.48 -5.80
CA GLN A 132 -7.62 -3.25 -5.00
C GLN A 132 -6.59 -3.40 -3.87
N PHE A 133 -6.33 -4.62 -3.40
CA PHE A 133 -5.32 -4.87 -2.37
C PHE A 133 -3.88 -4.56 -2.81
N LEU A 134 -3.60 -4.41 -4.11
CA LEU A 134 -2.33 -3.83 -4.57
C LEU A 134 -2.17 -2.37 -4.11
N LEU A 135 -3.27 -1.61 -4.05
CA LEU A 135 -3.27 -0.24 -3.54
C LEU A 135 -3.38 -0.20 -2.00
N VAL A 136 -3.96 -1.22 -1.39
CA VAL A 136 -4.09 -1.31 0.08
C VAL A 136 -2.76 -1.71 0.74
N GLY A 137 -1.88 -2.45 0.06
CA GLY A 137 -0.57 -2.84 0.60
C GLY A 137 0.25 -1.64 1.14
N PRO A 138 0.48 -0.58 0.36
CA PRO A 138 1.13 0.64 0.86
C PRO A 138 0.39 1.28 2.04
N LEU A 139 -0.96 1.34 1.99
CA LEU A 139 -1.76 1.88 3.10
C LEU A 139 -1.60 1.08 4.39
N PHE A 140 -1.54 -0.24 4.32
CA PHE A 140 -1.34 -1.10 5.47
C PHE A 140 -0.03 -0.75 6.20
N LEU A 141 1.06 -0.55 5.45
CA LEU A 141 2.35 -0.15 6.02
C LEU A 141 2.27 1.25 6.64
N LEU A 142 1.70 2.22 5.92
CA LEU A 142 1.56 3.59 6.39
C LEU A 142 0.69 3.66 7.64
N VAL A 143 -0.47 2.99 7.68
CA VAL A 143 -1.33 2.95 8.86
C VAL A 143 -0.59 2.35 10.05
N LYS A 144 0.19 1.28 9.87
CA LYS A 144 1.05 0.75 10.94
C LYS A 144 2.08 1.77 11.42
N ALA A 145 2.73 2.51 10.50
CA ALA A 145 3.69 3.55 10.85
C ALA A 145 3.02 4.69 11.64
N PHE A 146 1.88 5.21 11.15
CA PHE A 146 1.14 6.28 11.78
C PHE A 146 0.64 5.88 13.18
N ARG A 147 0.09 4.67 13.33
CA ARG A 147 -0.32 4.14 14.65
C ARG A 147 0.86 4.04 15.61
N LYS A 148 2.03 3.56 15.14
CA LYS A 148 3.24 3.47 15.97
C LYS A 148 3.75 4.86 16.40
N ALA A 149 3.60 5.86 15.53
CA ALA A 149 3.99 7.24 15.80
C ALA A 149 2.93 8.06 16.56
N GLY A 150 1.75 7.51 16.84
CA GLY A 150 0.65 8.23 17.47
C GLY A 150 0.04 9.32 16.59
N LEU A 151 0.24 9.24 15.26
CA LEU A 151 -0.25 10.24 14.30
C LEU A 151 -1.67 9.90 13.81
N PRO A 152 -2.53 10.92 13.62
CA PRO A 152 -3.84 10.74 13.00
C PRO A 152 -3.70 10.46 11.50
N TYR A 153 -4.62 9.65 10.95
CA TYR A 153 -4.69 9.34 9.52
C TYR A 153 -6.13 9.27 9.01
#